data_dd3ff12380d27dd96c127da7471ecf2c
#
_entry.id   dd3ff12380d27dd96c127da7471ecf2c
#
_cell.length_a   1.000
_cell.length_b   1.000
_cell.length_c   1.000
_cell.angle_alpha   90.00
_cell.angle_beta   90.00
_cell.angle_gamma   90.00
#
_symmetry.space_group_name_H-M   'P 1'
#
loop_
_entity.id
_entity.type
_entity.pdbx_description
1 polymer ?
#
loop_
_entity_poly.entity_id
_entity_poly.type
_entity_poly.pdbx_seq_one_letter_code
_entity_poly.pdbx_strand_id
1 'polypeptide(L)'
;MLSKEERLNIYKTIHVPDEFGYYHEDGEDSNELYDFTNKVHDINKEAIVNHGVSKAVIIDPDLDVVVKIPFNTTFYYNADNGDDLTYDPDLPDIKEDILDNFCQIEADIYQECIDEGHGYEIFLAKTKEVDNLHYVQEKCKTYEDKYDIFDDNFQEKTAKDIEKYKNKLEGKRFFPSRFILDLIKSYGEDKTFNFLEFLKSDSDIARSISMDLHNENIGYRVSDGTPCIIDYSGWWED
;
A
#
# COMPACT_ATOMS: atom_id res chain seq x y z
N MET A 1 -6.17 -23.15 -20.61
CA MET A 1 -5.55 -22.05 -19.84
C MET A 1 -6.46 -20.86 -19.98
N LEU A 2 -6.90 -20.26 -18.90
CA LEU A 2 -7.79 -19.09 -18.90
C LEU A 2 -7.09 -17.89 -19.54
N SER A 3 -7.81 -17.06 -20.27
CA SER A 3 -7.32 -15.79 -20.78
C SER A 3 -7.08 -14.79 -19.62
N LYS A 4 -6.34 -13.72 -19.88
CA LYS A 4 -6.12 -12.63 -18.90
C LYS A 4 -7.45 -12.04 -18.41
N GLU A 5 -8.38 -11.80 -19.33
CA GLU A 5 -9.70 -11.25 -19.00
C GLU A 5 -10.54 -12.20 -18.15
N GLU A 6 -10.54 -13.50 -18.48
CA GLU A 6 -11.24 -14.50 -17.67
C GLU A 6 -10.66 -14.58 -16.26
N ARG A 7 -9.32 -14.58 -16.12
CA ARG A 7 -8.68 -14.60 -14.80
C ARG A 7 -9.05 -13.36 -13.98
N LEU A 8 -8.93 -12.18 -14.58
CA LEU A 8 -9.28 -10.91 -13.90
C LEU A 8 -10.74 -10.92 -13.44
N ASN A 9 -11.65 -11.41 -14.27
CA ASN A 9 -13.07 -11.50 -13.90
C ASN A 9 -13.30 -12.47 -12.74
N ILE A 10 -12.57 -13.60 -12.70
CA ILE A 10 -12.65 -14.54 -11.58
C ILE A 10 -12.08 -13.90 -10.30
N TYR A 11 -10.91 -13.25 -10.37
CA TYR A 11 -10.32 -12.59 -9.21
C TYR A 11 -11.23 -11.52 -8.57
N LYS A 12 -12.02 -10.83 -9.39
CA LYS A 12 -13.05 -9.87 -8.92
C LYS A 12 -14.28 -10.51 -8.26
N THR A 13 -14.33 -11.82 -8.18
CA THR A 13 -15.43 -12.56 -7.57
C THR A 13 -14.99 -13.56 -6.50
N ILE A 14 -13.68 -13.65 -6.24
CA ILE A 14 -13.16 -14.52 -5.18
C ILE A 14 -13.55 -13.92 -3.83
N HIS A 15 -14.21 -14.74 -3.02
CA HIS A 15 -14.57 -14.35 -1.67
C HIS A 15 -13.41 -14.63 -0.72
N VAL A 16 -12.97 -13.60 -0.02
CA VAL A 16 -12.10 -13.73 1.15
C VAL A 16 -13.00 -13.98 2.37
N PRO A 17 -12.63 -14.80 3.33
CA PRO A 17 -13.35 -14.88 4.59
C PRO A 17 -13.56 -13.49 5.20
N ASP A 18 -14.74 -13.27 5.77
CA ASP A 18 -15.13 -11.96 6.31
C ASP A 18 -14.24 -11.54 7.49
N GLU A 19 -13.57 -12.48 8.14
CA GLU A 19 -12.73 -12.25 9.32
C GLU A 19 -11.51 -13.16 9.30
N PHE A 20 -10.33 -12.58 9.48
CA PHE A 20 -9.08 -13.29 9.75
C PHE A 20 -8.66 -13.05 11.19
N GLY A 21 -8.49 -14.13 11.95
CA GLY A 21 -7.82 -14.06 13.24
C GLY A 21 -6.31 -13.94 13.03
N TYR A 22 -5.70 -12.87 13.50
CA TYR A 22 -4.25 -12.73 13.52
C TYR A 22 -3.72 -13.16 14.88
N TYR A 23 -3.03 -14.31 14.92
CA TYR A 23 -2.32 -14.76 16.10
C TYR A 23 -0.86 -14.35 15.97
N HIS A 24 -0.39 -13.49 16.87
CA HIS A 24 0.94 -12.87 16.78
C HIS A 24 2.10 -13.81 17.15
N GLU A 25 1.84 -15.06 17.58
CA GLU A 25 2.88 -15.90 18.19
C GLU A 25 3.86 -16.61 17.24
N ASP A 26 3.46 -16.96 16.02
CA ASP A 26 4.31 -17.85 15.20
C ASP A 26 4.54 -17.40 13.75
N GLY A 27 3.98 -16.28 13.30
CA GLY A 27 4.15 -15.82 11.91
C GLY A 27 3.59 -16.80 10.85
N GLU A 28 2.76 -17.74 11.25
CA GLU A 28 2.08 -18.66 10.36
C GLU A 28 0.82 -18.01 9.81
N ASP A 29 0.67 -18.06 8.50
CA ASP A 29 -0.55 -17.66 7.82
C ASP A 29 -1.74 -18.46 8.36
N SER A 30 -2.88 -17.80 8.58
CA SER A 30 -4.09 -18.49 8.98
C SER A 30 -4.51 -19.52 7.92
N ASN A 31 -5.17 -20.59 8.35
CA ASN A 31 -5.68 -21.61 7.41
C ASN A 31 -6.57 -21.00 6.33
N GLU A 32 -7.32 -19.96 6.66
CA GLU A 32 -8.20 -19.24 5.75
C GLU A 32 -7.41 -18.51 4.65
N LEU A 33 -6.27 -17.89 5.01
CA LEU A 33 -5.40 -17.25 4.05
C LEU A 33 -4.71 -18.26 3.15
N TYR A 34 -4.30 -19.41 3.69
CA TYR A 34 -3.76 -20.51 2.92
C TYR A 34 -4.79 -21.04 1.91
N ASP A 35 -6.04 -21.25 2.33
CA ASP A 35 -7.12 -21.68 1.44
C ASP A 35 -7.43 -20.64 0.37
N PHE A 36 -7.40 -19.36 0.69
CA PHE A 36 -7.56 -18.28 -0.26
C PHE A 36 -6.42 -18.29 -1.30
N THR A 37 -5.18 -18.41 -0.86
CA THR A 37 -4.01 -18.49 -1.73
C THR A 37 -4.10 -19.69 -2.67
N ASN A 38 -4.55 -20.85 -2.20
CA ASN A 38 -4.76 -22.02 -3.03
C ASN A 38 -5.84 -21.78 -4.10
N LYS A 39 -6.95 -21.11 -3.78
CA LYS A 39 -7.97 -20.74 -4.79
C LYS A 39 -7.39 -19.84 -5.89
N VAL A 40 -6.50 -18.88 -5.53
CA VAL A 40 -5.82 -18.04 -6.51
C VAL A 40 -4.86 -18.87 -7.38
N HIS A 41 -4.09 -19.78 -6.77
CA HIS A 41 -3.17 -20.67 -7.49
C HIS A 41 -3.89 -21.67 -8.40
N ASP A 42 -5.12 -22.09 -8.10
CA ASP A 42 -5.95 -22.92 -9.00
C ASP A 42 -6.30 -22.18 -10.30
N ILE A 43 -6.37 -20.84 -10.26
CA ILE A 43 -6.62 -19.99 -11.43
C ILE A 43 -5.32 -19.72 -12.20
N ASN A 44 -4.27 -19.33 -11.50
CA ASN A 44 -2.93 -19.11 -12.05
C ASN A 44 -1.88 -19.41 -11.00
N LYS A 45 -1.07 -20.44 -11.21
CA LYS A 45 0.01 -20.87 -10.29
C LYS A 45 1.13 -19.85 -10.11
N GLU A 46 1.26 -18.91 -11.06
CA GLU A 46 2.28 -17.86 -11.01
C GLU A 46 1.76 -16.58 -10.33
N ALA A 47 0.48 -16.52 -9.98
CA ALA A 47 -0.07 -15.41 -9.23
C ALA A 47 0.48 -15.45 -7.79
N ILE A 48 0.73 -14.26 -7.24
CA ILE A 48 1.17 -14.07 -5.86
C ILE A 48 0.02 -13.47 -5.07
N VAL A 49 -0.18 -13.94 -3.86
CA VAL A 49 -1.07 -13.32 -2.88
C VAL A 49 -0.19 -12.68 -1.81
N ASN A 50 -0.24 -11.35 -1.74
CA ASN A 50 0.30 -10.60 -0.62
C ASN A 50 -0.85 -10.19 0.29
N HIS A 51 -0.61 -10.09 1.57
CA HIS A 51 -1.58 -9.56 2.52
C HIS A 51 -0.92 -8.67 3.56
N GLY A 52 -1.67 -7.70 4.04
CA GLY A 52 -1.38 -6.93 5.22
C GLY A 52 -2.40 -7.29 6.31
N VAL A 53 -2.59 -6.39 7.26
CA VAL A 53 -3.55 -6.56 8.37
C VAL A 53 -5.01 -6.36 7.97
N SER A 54 -5.30 -5.73 6.83
CA SER A 54 -6.66 -5.31 6.46
C SER A 54 -7.05 -5.62 5.02
N LYS A 55 -6.14 -6.15 4.21
CA LYS A 55 -6.40 -6.44 2.79
C LYS A 55 -5.49 -7.52 2.24
N ALA A 56 -6.03 -8.31 1.32
CA ALA A 56 -5.29 -9.21 0.46
C ALA A 56 -5.10 -8.58 -0.93
N VAL A 57 -3.96 -8.82 -1.57
CA VAL A 57 -3.61 -8.30 -2.88
C VAL A 57 -3.23 -9.45 -3.80
N ILE A 58 -4.01 -9.67 -4.86
CA ILE A 58 -3.70 -10.66 -5.89
C ILE A 58 -2.88 -10.00 -6.98
N ILE A 59 -1.67 -10.53 -7.21
CA ILE A 59 -0.71 -10.05 -8.20
C ILE A 59 -0.53 -11.14 -9.26
N ASP A 60 -1.27 -11.06 -10.36
CA ASP A 60 -1.06 -11.94 -11.51
C ASP A 60 0.04 -11.31 -12.41
N PRO A 61 1.13 -12.04 -12.75
CA PRO A 61 2.24 -11.48 -13.52
C PRO A 61 1.82 -10.96 -14.91
N ASP A 62 0.78 -11.54 -15.49
CA ASP A 62 0.30 -11.19 -16.82
C ASP A 62 -0.66 -9.99 -16.87
N LEU A 63 -1.22 -9.58 -15.72
CA LEU A 63 -2.17 -8.47 -15.65
C LEU A 63 -1.45 -7.14 -15.43
N ASP A 64 -2.03 -6.05 -15.95
CA ASP A 64 -1.57 -4.68 -15.76
C ASP A 64 -2.15 -4.03 -14.49
N VAL A 65 -2.96 -4.78 -13.76
CA VAL A 65 -3.58 -4.37 -12.51
C VAL A 65 -3.39 -5.46 -11.45
N VAL A 66 -3.52 -5.06 -10.19
CA VAL A 66 -3.69 -5.95 -9.04
C VAL A 66 -5.14 -5.89 -8.57
N VAL A 67 -5.60 -6.95 -7.90
CA VAL A 67 -6.92 -6.97 -7.26
C VAL A 67 -6.71 -6.91 -5.76
N LYS A 68 -7.29 -5.91 -5.10
CA LYS A 68 -7.28 -5.73 -3.65
C LYS A 68 -8.63 -6.14 -3.09
N ILE A 69 -8.62 -6.85 -1.98
CA ILE A 69 -9.83 -7.38 -1.32
C ILE A 69 -9.68 -7.05 0.16
N PRO A 70 -10.56 -6.19 0.71
CA PRO A 70 -10.53 -5.87 2.13
C PRO A 70 -11.02 -7.06 2.95
N PHE A 71 -10.54 -7.16 4.18
CA PHE A 71 -11.03 -8.08 5.18
C PHE A 71 -10.92 -7.48 6.58
N ASN A 72 -11.75 -7.96 7.49
CA ASN A 72 -11.70 -7.56 8.89
C ASN A 72 -10.59 -8.36 9.60
N THR A 73 -9.90 -7.72 10.51
CA THR A 73 -8.87 -8.37 11.32
C THR A 73 -9.19 -8.22 12.79
N THR A 74 -9.09 -9.30 13.54
CA THR A 74 -9.15 -9.28 14.99
C THR A 74 -7.76 -9.50 15.54
N PHE A 75 -7.26 -8.56 16.32
CA PHE A 75 -6.04 -8.72 17.10
C PHE A 75 -6.37 -9.19 18.51
N TYR A 76 -5.58 -10.15 18.98
CA TYR A 76 -5.59 -10.58 20.37
C TYR A 76 -4.24 -10.19 20.99
N TYR A 77 -4.26 -9.39 22.03
CA TYR A 77 -3.07 -9.01 22.78
C TYR A 77 -3.36 -8.97 24.28
N ASN A 78 -2.31 -9.06 25.06
CA ASN A 78 -2.43 -8.99 26.52
C ASN A 78 -1.99 -7.61 27.03
N ALA A 79 -2.78 -7.05 27.93
CA ALA A 79 -2.65 -5.66 28.40
C ALA A 79 -1.37 -5.34 29.20
N ASP A 80 -0.58 -6.33 29.62
CA ASP A 80 0.48 -6.12 30.62
C ASP A 80 1.92 -5.98 30.07
N ASN A 81 2.15 -6.11 28.76
CA ASN A 81 3.51 -6.19 28.23
C ASN A 81 4.02 -4.91 27.52
N GLY A 82 3.38 -3.78 27.74
CA GLY A 82 3.89 -2.52 27.18
C GLY A 82 4.15 -2.62 25.68
N ASP A 83 4.89 -2.08 24.94
CA ASP A 83 5.07 -2.04 23.47
C ASP A 83 5.33 -3.40 22.76
N ASP A 84 5.35 -4.54 23.48
CA ASP A 84 5.48 -5.88 22.88
C ASP A 84 4.13 -6.58 22.83
N LEU A 85 3.59 -6.72 21.61
CA LEU A 85 2.41 -7.54 21.30
C LEU A 85 2.75 -9.03 21.39
N THR A 86 3.10 -9.51 22.57
CA THR A 86 3.33 -10.94 22.82
C THR A 86 2.08 -11.56 23.44
N TYR A 87 1.57 -12.62 22.83
CA TYR A 87 0.44 -13.37 23.34
C TYR A 87 0.89 -14.21 24.57
N ASP A 88 0.22 -14.05 25.70
CA ASP A 88 0.38 -14.89 26.88
C ASP A 88 -0.97 -15.57 27.16
N PRO A 89 -1.08 -16.92 27.02
CA PRO A 89 -2.34 -17.64 27.20
C PRO A 89 -2.89 -17.58 28.63
N ASP A 90 -2.10 -17.16 29.59
CA ASP A 90 -2.50 -17.05 30.99
C ASP A 90 -3.09 -15.67 31.37
N LEU A 91 -3.03 -14.69 30.44
CA LEU A 91 -3.59 -13.35 30.61
C LEU A 91 -4.94 -13.21 29.91
N PRO A 92 -5.84 -12.33 30.40
CA PRO A 92 -7.09 -12.06 29.69
C PRO A 92 -6.83 -11.40 28.36
N ASP A 93 -7.46 -11.91 27.29
CA ASP A 93 -7.39 -11.38 25.96
C ASP A 93 -8.03 -9.98 25.89
N ILE A 94 -7.29 -9.03 25.35
CA ILE A 94 -7.88 -7.81 24.81
C ILE A 94 -8.08 -8.07 23.33
N LYS A 95 -9.30 -7.84 22.87
CA LYS A 95 -9.69 -8.00 21.49
C LYS A 95 -9.83 -6.63 20.86
N GLU A 96 -9.13 -6.40 19.77
CA GLU A 96 -9.26 -5.21 18.94
C GLU A 96 -9.64 -5.63 17.52
N ASP A 97 -10.76 -5.11 17.04
CA ASP A 97 -11.28 -5.40 15.71
C ASP A 97 -10.97 -4.24 14.78
N ILE A 98 -10.24 -4.51 13.68
CA ILE A 98 -10.08 -3.58 12.57
C ILE A 98 -11.15 -3.90 11.53
N LEU A 99 -12.11 -3.01 11.41
CA LEU A 99 -13.28 -3.17 10.53
C LEU A 99 -13.26 -2.20 9.34
N ASP A 100 -12.25 -1.35 9.24
CA ASP A 100 -12.18 -0.32 8.21
C ASP A 100 -11.82 -0.92 6.83
N ASN A 101 -12.59 -0.52 5.83
CA ASN A 101 -12.30 -0.87 4.45
C ASN A 101 -11.23 0.07 3.85
N PHE A 102 -9.96 -0.21 4.12
CA PHE A 102 -8.85 0.58 3.61
C PHE A 102 -8.75 0.62 2.08
N CYS A 103 -9.30 -0.37 1.38
CA CYS A 103 -9.37 -0.34 -0.08
C CYS A 103 -10.37 0.70 -0.58
N GLN A 104 -11.49 0.90 0.16
CA GLN A 104 -12.45 1.96 -0.13
C GLN A 104 -11.83 3.34 0.13
N ILE A 105 -11.14 3.49 1.26
CA ILE A 105 -10.43 4.73 1.59
C ILE A 105 -9.44 5.13 0.48
N GLU A 106 -8.65 4.18 -0.04
CA GLU A 106 -7.78 4.45 -1.18
C GLU A 106 -8.54 4.90 -2.44
N ALA A 107 -9.65 4.22 -2.76
CA ALA A 107 -10.44 4.58 -3.93
C ALA A 107 -11.07 5.97 -3.79
N ASP A 108 -11.56 6.31 -2.60
CA ASP A 108 -12.15 7.61 -2.28
C ASP A 108 -11.10 8.72 -2.34
N ILE A 109 -9.93 8.54 -1.70
CA ILE A 109 -8.81 9.50 -1.77
C ILE A 109 -8.40 9.75 -3.22
N TYR A 110 -8.28 8.69 -4.04
CA TYR A 110 -7.94 8.86 -5.45
C TYR A 110 -8.99 9.68 -6.19
N GLN A 111 -10.27 9.41 -5.95
CA GLN A 111 -11.37 10.14 -6.59
C GLN A 111 -11.45 11.59 -6.10
N GLU A 112 -11.29 11.84 -4.81
CA GLU A 112 -11.29 13.19 -4.23
C GLU A 112 -10.14 14.04 -4.79
N CYS A 113 -8.93 13.49 -4.96
CA CYS A 113 -7.83 14.20 -5.60
C CYS A 113 -8.18 14.65 -7.04
N ILE A 114 -8.99 13.87 -7.77
CA ILE A 114 -9.50 14.25 -9.09
C ILE A 114 -10.53 15.35 -8.98
N ASP A 115 -11.52 15.21 -8.08
CA ASP A 115 -12.67 16.10 -7.94
C ASP A 115 -12.26 17.50 -7.43
N GLU A 116 -11.27 17.56 -6.55
CA GLU A 116 -10.68 18.82 -6.08
C GLU A 116 -9.86 19.56 -7.15
N GLY A 117 -9.44 18.85 -8.20
CA GLY A 117 -8.74 19.45 -9.34
C GLY A 117 -7.32 19.94 -9.05
N HIS A 118 -6.71 19.50 -7.94
CA HIS A 118 -5.34 19.87 -7.58
C HIS A 118 -4.28 19.15 -8.41
N GLY A 119 -4.67 18.07 -9.11
CA GLY A 119 -3.77 17.26 -9.93
C GLY A 119 -2.82 16.40 -9.10
N TYR A 120 -3.20 16.05 -7.87
CA TYR A 120 -2.39 15.19 -6.98
C TYR A 120 -2.62 13.70 -7.21
N GLU A 121 -3.69 13.31 -7.90
CA GLU A 121 -3.95 11.93 -8.31
C GLU A 121 -2.80 11.32 -9.13
N ILE A 122 -1.99 12.16 -9.79
CA ILE A 122 -0.82 11.69 -10.54
C ILE A 122 0.27 11.07 -9.66
N PHE A 123 0.28 11.39 -8.36
CA PHE A 123 1.24 10.85 -7.38
C PHE A 123 0.76 9.54 -6.75
N LEU A 124 -0.49 9.15 -6.97
CA LEU A 124 -1.12 7.97 -6.40
C LEU A 124 -1.27 6.87 -7.44
N ALA A 125 -1.12 5.62 -7.06
CA ALA A 125 -1.47 4.49 -7.90
C ALA A 125 -3.00 4.49 -8.11
N LYS A 126 -3.42 4.46 -9.38
CA LYS A 126 -4.84 4.55 -9.71
C LYS A 126 -5.61 3.38 -9.12
N THR A 127 -6.44 3.67 -8.14
CA THR A 127 -7.33 2.70 -7.49
C THR A 127 -8.78 2.95 -7.89
N LYS A 128 -9.53 1.89 -8.10
CA LYS A 128 -10.94 1.94 -8.48
C LYS A 128 -11.72 0.83 -7.80
N GLU A 129 -12.84 1.18 -7.22
CA GLU A 129 -13.85 0.24 -6.76
C GLU A 129 -14.46 -0.54 -7.94
N VAL A 130 -14.60 -1.84 -7.79
CA VAL A 130 -15.39 -2.72 -8.67
C VAL A 130 -16.77 -2.97 -8.06
N ASP A 131 -16.75 -3.34 -6.79
CA ASP A 131 -17.86 -3.44 -5.87
C ASP A 131 -17.31 -3.26 -4.44
N ASN A 132 -18.19 -3.23 -3.45
CA ASN A 132 -17.80 -2.97 -2.05
C ASN A 132 -16.81 -3.99 -1.42
N LEU A 133 -16.48 -5.06 -2.14
CA LEU A 133 -15.55 -6.11 -1.69
C LEU A 133 -14.31 -6.24 -2.59
N HIS A 134 -14.32 -5.65 -3.78
CA HIS A 134 -13.23 -5.82 -4.74
C HIS A 134 -12.82 -4.47 -5.33
N TYR A 135 -11.51 -4.25 -5.33
CA TYR A 135 -10.88 -3.05 -5.87
C TYR A 135 -9.79 -3.45 -6.86
N VAL A 136 -9.62 -2.66 -7.90
CA VAL A 136 -8.53 -2.82 -8.85
C VAL A 136 -7.60 -1.63 -8.75
N GLN A 137 -6.31 -1.90 -8.66
CA GLN A 137 -5.29 -0.86 -8.69
C GLN A 137 -4.32 -1.11 -9.83
N GLU A 138 -3.81 -0.05 -10.44
CA GLU A 138 -2.75 -0.17 -11.45
C GLU A 138 -1.52 -0.86 -10.85
N LYS A 139 -0.92 -1.75 -11.64
CA LYS A 139 0.21 -2.54 -11.18
C LYS A 139 1.47 -1.70 -11.06
N CYS A 140 2.09 -1.78 -9.91
CA CYS A 140 3.33 -1.11 -9.59
C CYS A 140 4.41 -2.11 -9.16
N LYS A 141 5.67 -1.73 -9.30
CA LYS A 141 6.81 -2.36 -8.60
C LYS A 141 7.15 -1.51 -7.41
N THR A 142 7.48 -2.12 -6.29
CA THR A 142 7.89 -1.39 -5.09
C THR A 142 9.20 -0.61 -5.32
N TYR A 143 9.48 0.31 -4.44
CA TYR A 143 10.73 1.07 -4.48
C TYR A 143 11.95 0.16 -4.37
N GLU A 144 11.89 -0.85 -3.51
CA GLU A 144 12.96 -1.82 -3.27
C GLU A 144 13.15 -2.80 -4.44
N ASP A 145 12.11 -3.12 -5.19
CA ASP A 145 12.23 -3.89 -6.43
C ASP A 145 13.04 -3.18 -7.52
N LYS A 146 13.15 -1.85 -7.43
CA LYS A 146 13.83 -1.05 -8.45
C LYS A 146 15.26 -0.68 -8.07
N TYR A 147 15.53 -0.49 -6.79
CA TYR A 147 16.82 0.01 -6.31
C TYR A 147 17.41 -0.89 -5.23
N ASP A 148 18.69 -1.22 -5.38
CA ASP A 148 19.48 -1.74 -4.28
C ASP A 148 19.80 -0.59 -3.31
N ILE A 149 18.95 -0.47 -2.29
CA ILE A 149 19.06 0.59 -1.26
C ILE A 149 20.29 0.44 -0.36
N PHE A 150 20.96 -0.72 -0.39
CA PHE A 150 22.18 -1.02 0.37
C PHE A 150 23.47 -0.76 -0.44
N ASP A 151 23.38 -0.40 -1.73
CA ASP A 151 24.54 -0.03 -2.54
C ASP A 151 25.08 1.35 -2.11
N ASP A 152 26.30 1.38 -1.56
CA ASP A 152 26.95 2.59 -1.10
C ASP A 152 27.11 3.66 -2.20
N ASN A 153 27.41 3.24 -3.43
CA ASN A 153 27.55 4.16 -4.58
C ASN A 153 26.20 4.80 -4.93
N PHE A 154 25.12 4.02 -4.84
CA PHE A 154 23.76 4.53 -5.05
C PHE A 154 23.40 5.55 -3.98
N GLN A 155 23.71 5.28 -2.70
CA GLN A 155 23.46 6.19 -1.59
C GLN A 155 24.25 7.48 -1.71
N GLU A 156 25.57 7.40 -2.00
CA GLU A 156 26.44 8.57 -2.15
C GLU A 156 25.98 9.47 -3.29
N LYS A 157 25.66 8.90 -4.45
CA LYS A 157 25.12 9.63 -5.60
C LYS A 157 23.80 10.30 -5.26
N THR A 158 22.89 9.59 -4.61
CA THR A 158 21.60 10.13 -4.21
C THR A 158 21.75 11.29 -3.24
N ALA A 159 22.63 11.17 -2.24
CA ALA A 159 22.91 12.23 -1.28
C ALA A 159 23.43 13.49 -1.96
N LYS A 160 24.33 13.34 -2.94
CA LYS A 160 24.85 14.45 -3.73
C LYS A 160 23.78 15.13 -4.58
N ASP A 161 22.95 14.34 -5.24
CA ASP A 161 21.92 14.85 -6.17
C ASP A 161 20.79 15.58 -5.41
N ILE A 162 20.45 15.15 -4.19
CA ILE A 162 19.36 15.74 -3.39
C ILE A 162 19.82 17.03 -2.66
N GLU A 163 21.12 17.24 -2.44
CA GLU A 163 21.65 18.37 -1.66
C GLU A 163 21.21 19.74 -2.22
N LYS A 164 21.06 19.86 -3.54
CA LYS A 164 20.56 21.09 -4.18
C LYS A 164 19.14 21.48 -3.77
N TYR A 165 18.36 20.52 -3.25
CA TYR A 165 16.98 20.72 -2.80
C TYR A 165 16.85 20.83 -1.28
N LYS A 166 17.93 20.77 -0.53
CA LYS A 166 17.93 20.72 0.94
C LYS A 166 17.01 21.74 1.59
N ASN A 167 17.09 22.99 1.17
CA ASN A 167 16.28 24.07 1.74
C ASN A 167 14.78 23.93 1.40
N LYS A 168 14.46 23.38 0.22
CA LYS A 168 13.07 23.11 -0.21
C LYS A 168 12.46 21.91 0.51
N LEU A 169 13.29 21.01 1.02
CA LEU A 169 12.90 19.76 1.68
C LEU A 169 12.86 19.86 3.20
N GLU A 170 13.21 21.01 3.78
CA GLU A 170 13.14 21.21 5.22
C GLU A 170 11.72 20.97 5.74
N GLY A 171 11.54 20.00 6.65
CA GLY A 171 10.25 19.58 7.18
C GLY A 171 9.32 18.86 6.17
N LYS A 172 9.84 18.35 5.03
CA LYS A 172 9.06 17.70 3.96
C LYS A 172 9.67 16.35 3.52
N ARG A 173 10.35 15.66 4.43
CA ARG A 173 11.01 14.40 4.10
C ARG A 173 10.09 13.20 4.37
N PHE A 174 9.01 13.11 3.61
CA PHE A 174 8.07 11.98 3.66
C PHE A 174 8.60 10.74 2.94
N PHE A 175 9.54 10.90 2.00
CA PHE A 175 10.01 9.84 1.12
C PHE A 175 11.53 9.71 1.15
N PRO A 176 12.08 8.54 0.74
CA PRO A 176 13.50 8.39 0.45
C PRO A 176 13.98 9.44 -0.56
N SER A 177 15.19 9.95 -0.36
CA SER A 177 15.76 11.01 -1.21
C SER A 177 15.73 10.68 -2.70
N ARG A 178 15.99 9.41 -3.07
CA ARG A 178 15.96 8.96 -4.45
C ARG A 178 14.55 9.02 -5.04
N PHE A 179 13.54 8.63 -4.28
CA PHE A 179 12.15 8.69 -4.73
C PHE A 179 11.72 10.14 -4.99
N ILE A 180 12.11 11.09 -4.12
CA ILE A 180 11.88 12.53 -4.35
C ILE A 180 12.53 12.99 -5.66
N LEU A 181 13.77 12.58 -5.94
CA LEU A 181 14.44 12.92 -7.19
C LEU A 181 13.70 12.35 -8.42
N ASP A 182 13.14 11.16 -8.31
CA ASP A 182 12.38 10.55 -9.38
C ASP A 182 11.00 11.21 -9.56
N LEU A 183 10.34 11.66 -8.48
CA LEU A 183 9.15 12.51 -8.54
C LEU A 183 9.44 13.82 -9.30
N ILE A 184 10.52 14.51 -8.90
CA ILE A 184 10.95 15.76 -9.56
C ILE A 184 11.24 15.53 -11.05
N LYS A 185 11.92 14.44 -11.37
CA LYS A 185 12.23 14.09 -12.77
C LYS A 185 10.99 13.82 -13.60
N SER A 186 10.00 13.15 -13.01
CA SER A 186 8.80 12.71 -13.73
C SER A 186 7.72 13.79 -13.81
N TYR A 187 7.53 14.57 -12.76
CA TYR A 187 6.43 15.51 -12.62
C TYR A 187 6.86 16.99 -12.59
N GLY A 188 8.17 17.25 -12.48
CA GLY A 188 8.73 18.58 -12.36
C GLY A 188 8.82 19.07 -10.91
N GLU A 189 9.70 20.07 -10.69
CA GLU A 189 9.96 20.61 -9.36
C GLU A 189 8.71 21.18 -8.70
N ASP A 190 8.00 22.07 -9.41
CA ASP A 190 6.87 22.81 -8.82
C ASP A 190 5.76 21.88 -8.39
N LYS A 191 5.35 20.93 -9.22
CA LYS A 191 4.31 19.96 -8.85
C LYS A 191 4.73 19.09 -7.67
N THR A 192 5.98 18.59 -7.68
CA THR A 192 6.49 17.75 -6.60
C THR A 192 6.52 18.53 -5.29
N PHE A 193 7.05 19.75 -5.26
CA PHE A 193 7.12 20.51 -4.02
C PHE A 193 5.74 20.98 -3.53
N ASN A 194 4.80 21.29 -4.42
CA ASN A 194 3.42 21.58 -4.03
C ASN A 194 2.75 20.35 -3.40
N PHE A 195 2.98 19.16 -3.95
CA PHE A 195 2.47 17.93 -3.36
C PHE A 195 3.09 17.66 -1.98
N LEU A 196 4.41 17.82 -1.83
CA LEU A 196 5.07 17.68 -0.51
C LEU A 196 4.58 18.72 0.51
N GLU A 197 4.21 19.92 0.07
CA GLU A 197 3.59 20.92 0.96
C GLU A 197 2.15 20.52 1.31
N PHE A 198 1.40 19.98 0.36
CA PHE A 198 0.07 19.45 0.60
C PHE A 198 0.08 18.35 1.66
N LEU A 199 1.04 17.40 1.61
CA LEU A 199 1.18 16.34 2.62
C LEU A 199 1.42 16.85 4.06
N LYS A 200 1.83 18.13 4.23
CA LYS A 200 1.98 18.79 5.54
C LYS A 200 0.70 19.47 6.03
N SER A 201 -0.29 19.59 5.17
CA SER A 201 -1.52 20.27 5.54
C SER A 201 -2.36 19.43 6.50
N ASP A 202 -3.29 20.09 7.19
CA ASP A 202 -4.25 19.44 8.08
C ASP A 202 -5.45 18.82 7.31
N SER A 203 -5.34 18.68 5.98
CA SER A 203 -6.34 17.98 5.17
C SER A 203 -6.40 16.51 5.53
N ASP A 204 -7.60 15.95 5.65
CA ASP A 204 -7.80 14.54 5.95
C ASP A 204 -7.16 13.64 4.89
N ILE A 205 -7.25 14.01 3.61
CA ILE A 205 -6.58 13.33 2.50
C ILE A 205 -5.05 13.33 2.69
N ALA A 206 -4.47 14.51 2.98
CA ALA A 206 -3.03 14.63 3.17
C ALA A 206 -2.55 13.80 4.35
N ARG A 207 -3.33 13.77 5.42
CA ARG A 207 -3.05 13.00 6.62
C ARG A 207 -3.10 11.50 6.32
N SER A 208 -4.17 10.99 5.69
CA SER A 208 -4.29 9.60 5.28
C SER A 208 -3.12 9.15 4.41
N ILE A 209 -2.75 9.95 3.39
CA ILE A 209 -1.62 9.62 2.52
C ILE A 209 -0.30 9.60 3.30
N SER A 210 -0.09 10.51 4.26
CA SER A 210 1.21 10.70 4.92
C SER A 210 1.46 9.77 6.10
N MET A 211 0.43 9.19 6.71
CA MET A 211 0.55 8.42 7.95
C MET A 211 1.29 7.10 7.80
N ASP A 212 1.21 6.46 6.63
CA ASP A 212 1.80 5.14 6.39
C ASP A 212 2.80 5.15 5.21
N LEU A 213 3.58 6.22 5.08
CA LEU A 213 4.57 6.34 4.02
C LEU A 213 5.89 5.66 4.37
N HIS A 214 6.06 4.43 3.93
CA HIS A 214 7.31 3.68 3.99
C HIS A 214 7.68 3.09 2.61
N ASN A 215 8.84 2.43 2.52
CA ASN A 215 9.40 1.98 1.22
C ASN A 215 8.50 1.00 0.47
N GLU A 216 7.71 0.21 1.17
CA GLU A 216 6.79 -0.78 0.56
C GLU A 216 5.53 -0.13 0.00
N ASN A 217 5.15 1.05 0.52
CA ASN A 217 3.97 1.80 0.10
C ASN A 217 4.24 2.79 -1.05
N ILE A 218 5.48 2.82 -1.55
CA ILE A 218 5.87 3.63 -2.72
C ILE A 218 6.49 2.76 -3.81
N GLY A 219 6.37 3.20 -5.05
CA GLY A 219 6.93 2.43 -6.16
C GLY A 219 6.80 3.12 -7.51
N TYR A 220 6.73 2.30 -8.53
CA TYR A 220 6.78 2.75 -9.93
C TYR A 220 5.75 2.00 -10.75
N ARG A 221 4.94 2.71 -11.50
CA ARG A 221 3.98 2.13 -12.45
C ARG A 221 4.67 1.20 -13.42
N VAL A 222 4.12 0.02 -13.61
CA VAL A 222 4.66 -0.94 -14.60
C VAL A 222 4.45 -0.42 -16.02
N SER A 223 3.40 0.36 -16.26
CA SER A 223 3.01 0.88 -17.57
C SER A 223 4.01 1.85 -18.18
N ASP A 224 4.59 2.76 -17.39
CA ASP A 224 5.44 3.86 -17.88
C ASP A 224 6.68 4.14 -16.99
N GLY A 225 6.81 3.46 -15.87
CA GLY A 225 7.93 3.60 -14.95
C GLY A 225 7.90 4.87 -14.10
N THR A 226 6.79 5.63 -14.09
CA THR A 226 6.66 6.83 -13.26
C THR A 226 6.47 6.47 -11.78
N PRO A 227 7.05 7.26 -10.85
CA PRO A 227 6.90 7.00 -9.41
C PRO A 227 5.50 7.32 -8.91
N CYS A 228 4.99 6.52 -7.98
CA CYS A 228 3.69 6.74 -7.33
C CYS A 228 3.65 6.13 -5.92
N ILE A 229 2.70 6.56 -5.12
CA ILE A 229 2.35 5.94 -3.84
C ILE A 229 1.39 4.79 -4.14
N ILE A 230 1.69 3.61 -3.61
CA ILE A 230 0.95 2.36 -3.89
C ILE A 230 -0.12 2.13 -2.83
N ASP A 231 0.24 2.34 -1.55
CA ASP A 231 -0.67 2.25 -0.43
C ASP A 231 -0.72 3.62 0.26
N TYR A 232 -1.91 4.20 0.36
CA TYR A 232 -2.13 5.55 0.85
C TYR A 232 -3.37 5.68 1.72
N SER A 233 -3.80 4.56 2.30
CA SER A 233 -4.84 4.50 3.30
C SER A 233 -4.20 4.33 4.69
N GLY A 234 -3.66 5.40 5.25
CA GLY A 234 -3.11 5.38 6.59
C GLY A 234 -4.18 5.16 7.65
N TRP A 235 -3.80 4.55 8.76
CA TRP A 235 -4.69 4.25 9.87
C TRP A 235 -4.91 5.50 10.74
N TRP A 236 -6.15 5.73 11.16
CA TRP A 236 -6.53 6.78 12.08
C TRP A 236 -6.78 6.19 13.46
N GLU A 237 -5.96 6.54 14.45
CA GLU A 237 -6.37 6.53 15.85
C GLU A 237 -6.97 7.91 16.16
N ASP A 238 -8.23 7.94 16.54
CA ASP A 238 -8.91 9.14 17.08
C ASP A 238 -8.40 9.50 18.49
#